data_f843a8424d316c85de96a3c80b42db3c
#
_entry.id   f843a8424d316c85de96a3c80b42db3c
#
_cell.length_a   1.000
_cell.length_b   1.000
_cell.length_c   1.000
_cell.angle_alpha   90.00
_cell.angle_beta   90.00
_cell.angle_gamma   90.00
#
_symmetry.space_group_name_H-M   'P 1'
#
loop_
_entity.id
_entity.type
_entity.pdbx_description
1 polymer ?
#
loop_
_entity_poly.entity_id
_entity_poly.type
_entity_poly.pdbx_seq_one_letter_code
_entity_poly.pdbx_strand_id
1 'polypeptide(L)'
;ANVLEGNFSFVSGQIAKVGNDAMKVTTPVLTIGVRGTQVAGKANSDGEENEIVLLPNEDGTVGQIMIKNESGEVLLTEAYQATIIFDPYTVPTVPVILQKTEVLKKFAKTIATTKKTEKIAKVERETEEAVKQKEEAEEEKEELEEEKEKLEEEAEELEEEKEELEEKVEELEEE
;
A
#
# COMPACT_ATOMS: atom_id res chain seq x y z
N ALA A 1 8.28 -12.43 -1.21
CA ALA A 1 8.13 -12.91 -2.59
C ALA A 1 9.35 -13.74 -2.99
N ASN A 2 9.17 -14.71 -3.87
CA ASN A 2 10.26 -15.55 -4.38
C ASN A 2 10.41 -15.30 -5.88
N VAL A 3 11.62 -15.10 -6.33
CA VAL A 3 12.01 -14.99 -7.74
C VAL A 3 12.99 -16.11 -8.03
N LEU A 4 12.61 -17.03 -8.92
CA LEU A 4 13.44 -18.19 -9.22
C LEU A 4 14.47 -17.86 -10.30
N GLU A 5 14.06 -17.25 -11.41
CA GLU A 5 14.92 -16.87 -12.53
C GLU A 5 14.28 -15.77 -13.37
N GLY A 6 15.13 -14.94 -13.99
CA GLY A 6 14.73 -13.89 -14.93
C GLY A 6 14.84 -12.47 -14.40
N ASN A 7 14.46 -11.52 -15.25
CA ASN A 7 14.40 -10.12 -14.86
C ASN A 7 13.16 -9.86 -14.02
N PHE A 8 13.33 -9.11 -12.94
CA PHE A 8 12.25 -8.70 -12.06
C PHE A 8 12.33 -7.21 -11.74
N SER A 9 11.21 -6.65 -11.35
CA SER A 9 11.13 -5.34 -10.74
C SER A 9 9.95 -5.31 -9.77
N PHE A 10 10.09 -4.59 -8.67
CA PHE A 10 9.02 -4.36 -7.71
C PHE A 10 9.24 -3.04 -6.99
N VAL A 11 8.17 -2.56 -6.35
CA VAL A 11 8.15 -1.35 -5.55
C VAL A 11 7.75 -1.74 -4.14
N SER A 12 8.50 -1.30 -3.15
CA SER A 12 8.06 -1.44 -1.77
C SER A 12 6.92 -0.45 -1.53
N GLY A 13 5.72 -0.95 -1.25
CA GLY A 13 4.54 -0.13 -0.99
C GLY A 13 4.72 0.85 0.18
N GLN A 14 3.79 1.77 0.36
CA GLN A 14 3.84 2.79 1.44
C GLN A 14 3.87 2.19 2.85
N ILE A 15 3.34 0.99 3.05
CA ILE A 15 3.36 0.27 4.33
C ILE A 15 4.80 0.00 4.80
N ALA A 16 5.73 -0.26 3.88
CA ALA A 16 7.14 -0.44 4.19
C ALA A 16 7.88 0.85 4.61
N LYS A 17 7.21 2.02 4.50
CA LYS A 17 7.76 3.31 4.97
C LYS A 17 7.57 3.53 6.48
N VAL A 18 6.57 2.88 7.09
CA VAL A 18 6.11 3.18 8.46
C VAL A 18 6.54 2.13 9.47
N GLY A 19 6.93 0.93 9.04
CA GLY A 19 7.33 -0.18 9.91
C GLY A 19 8.79 -0.61 9.80
N ASN A 20 9.25 -1.38 10.78
CA ASN A 20 10.55 -2.04 10.74
C ASN A 20 10.62 -3.19 9.72
N ASP A 21 9.50 -3.54 9.09
CA ASP A 21 9.41 -4.65 8.15
C ASP A 21 9.72 -4.18 6.72
N ALA A 22 10.98 -4.36 6.32
CA ALA A 22 11.36 -4.29 4.93
C ALA A 22 10.65 -5.38 4.11
N MET A 23 10.16 -5.05 2.93
CA MET A 23 9.69 -6.05 1.99
C MET A 23 10.83 -7.01 1.65
N LYS A 24 10.62 -8.31 1.85
CA LYS A 24 11.64 -9.34 1.56
C LYS A 24 11.34 -10.04 0.24
N VAL A 25 12.36 -10.14 -0.59
CA VAL A 25 12.36 -10.94 -1.82
C VAL A 25 13.53 -11.90 -1.76
N THR A 26 13.28 -13.15 -2.07
CA THR A 26 14.29 -14.22 -2.04
C THR A 26 14.51 -14.73 -3.47
N THR A 27 15.76 -14.90 -3.82
CA THR A 27 16.21 -15.57 -5.03
C THR A 27 16.99 -16.84 -4.64
N PRO A 28 17.42 -17.69 -5.57
CA PRO A 28 18.23 -18.86 -5.23
C PRO A 28 19.52 -18.56 -4.46
N VAL A 29 20.16 -17.40 -4.68
CA VAL A 29 21.48 -17.07 -4.16
C VAL A 29 21.50 -15.95 -3.12
N LEU A 30 20.40 -15.22 -2.93
CA LEU A 30 20.36 -14.06 -2.03
C LEU A 30 18.95 -13.72 -1.51
N THR A 31 18.92 -12.88 -0.47
CA THR A 31 17.73 -12.23 0.02
C THR A 31 17.87 -10.72 -0.11
N ILE A 32 16.81 -10.06 -0.60
CA ILE A 32 16.71 -8.61 -0.78
C ILE A 32 15.71 -8.07 0.22
N GLY A 33 16.16 -7.18 1.09
CA GLY A 33 15.29 -6.37 1.95
C GLY A 33 15.12 -4.98 1.34
N VAL A 34 13.88 -4.56 1.06
CA VAL A 34 13.61 -3.28 0.37
C VAL A 34 12.78 -2.37 1.25
N ARG A 35 13.20 -1.12 1.35
CA ARG A 35 12.52 -0.11 2.14
C ARG A 35 12.39 1.21 1.38
N GLY A 36 11.15 1.59 1.06
CA GLY A 36 10.81 2.91 0.53
C GLY A 36 11.36 3.21 -0.87
N THR A 37 11.60 2.21 -1.71
CA THR A 37 12.19 2.41 -3.04
C THR A 37 11.74 1.35 -4.06
N GLN A 38 12.12 1.54 -5.31
CA GLN A 38 11.98 0.55 -6.36
C GLN A 38 13.26 -0.27 -6.52
N VAL A 39 13.09 -1.51 -6.93
CA VAL A 39 14.18 -2.43 -7.26
C VAL A 39 13.96 -2.99 -8.65
N ALA A 40 15.03 -3.09 -9.42
CA ALA A 40 15.10 -3.97 -10.58
C ALA A 40 16.28 -4.92 -10.41
N GLY A 41 16.18 -6.09 -10.99
CA GLY A 41 17.24 -7.06 -10.93
C GLY A 41 17.08 -8.18 -11.94
N LYS A 42 18.13 -8.97 -12.01
CA LYS A 42 18.17 -10.23 -12.74
C LYS A 42 18.55 -11.32 -11.75
N ALA A 43 17.69 -12.30 -11.59
CA ALA A 43 17.96 -13.52 -10.84
C ALA A 43 18.35 -14.62 -11.83
N ASN A 44 19.38 -15.36 -11.50
CA ASN A 44 19.84 -16.52 -12.22
C ASN A 44 20.17 -17.64 -11.22
N SER A 45 20.51 -18.80 -11.77
CA SER A 45 20.97 -19.94 -10.98
C SER A 45 22.30 -19.65 -10.27
N ASP A 46 22.63 -20.54 -9.34
CA ASP A 46 23.92 -20.55 -8.66
C ASP A 46 25.10 -20.65 -9.65
N GLY A 47 26.11 -19.83 -9.47
CA GLY A 47 27.26 -19.70 -10.36
C GLY A 47 27.08 -18.72 -11.51
N GLU A 48 25.88 -18.14 -11.70
CA GLU A 48 25.60 -17.14 -12.73
C GLU A 48 25.49 -15.72 -12.14
N GLU A 49 25.56 -14.71 -13.01
CA GLU A 49 25.48 -13.29 -12.61
C GLU A 49 24.05 -12.93 -12.18
N ASN A 50 23.89 -12.62 -10.90
CA ASN A 50 22.69 -12.02 -10.32
C ASN A 50 22.97 -10.54 -10.07
N GLU A 51 22.20 -9.65 -10.67
CA GLU A 51 22.38 -8.20 -10.54
C GLU A 51 21.16 -7.57 -9.86
N ILE A 52 21.43 -6.73 -8.87
CA ILE A 52 20.40 -5.99 -8.13
C ILE A 52 20.70 -4.50 -8.26
N VAL A 53 19.71 -3.73 -8.64
CA VAL A 53 19.80 -2.28 -8.87
C VAL A 53 18.74 -1.55 -8.08
N LEU A 54 19.15 -0.53 -7.32
CA LEU A 54 18.26 0.39 -6.65
C LEU A 54 17.75 1.45 -7.63
N LEU A 55 16.42 1.57 -7.74
CA LEU A 55 15.77 2.56 -8.59
C LEU A 55 15.13 3.66 -7.73
N PRO A 56 15.17 4.92 -8.18
CA PRO A 56 14.41 5.99 -7.55
C PRO A 56 12.90 5.80 -7.72
N ASN A 57 12.13 6.30 -6.76
CA ASN A 57 10.69 6.42 -6.86
C ASN A 57 10.27 7.44 -7.94
N GLU A 58 8.99 7.50 -8.27
CA GLU A 58 8.47 8.46 -9.27
C GLU A 58 8.66 9.93 -8.85
N ASP A 59 8.64 10.21 -7.55
CA ASP A 59 8.90 11.52 -6.95
C ASP A 59 10.41 11.86 -6.85
N GLY A 60 11.28 10.98 -7.32
CA GLY A 60 12.73 11.11 -7.26
C GLY A 60 13.35 10.73 -5.92
N THR A 61 12.55 10.40 -4.91
CA THR A 61 13.09 9.93 -3.63
C THR A 61 13.73 8.56 -3.78
N VAL A 62 14.70 8.27 -2.91
CA VAL A 62 15.42 7.00 -2.88
C VAL A 62 15.36 6.43 -1.47
N GLY A 63 14.96 5.18 -1.35
CA GLY A 63 15.05 4.44 -0.10
C GLY A 63 16.34 3.66 -0.01
N GLN A 64 16.27 2.47 0.57
CA GLN A 64 17.45 1.62 0.73
C GLN A 64 17.12 0.16 0.46
N ILE A 65 18.13 -0.57 0.00
CA ILE A 65 18.07 -2.01 -0.27
C ILE A 65 19.21 -2.67 0.48
N MET A 66 18.87 -3.65 1.31
CA MET A 66 19.81 -4.57 1.94
C MET A 66 19.84 -5.87 1.16
N ILE A 67 20.98 -6.24 0.65
CA ILE A 67 21.20 -7.50 -0.06
C ILE A 67 22.07 -8.38 0.80
N LYS A 68 21.62 -9.60 1.04
CA LYS A 68 22.30 -10.56 1.92
C LYS A 68 22.34 -11.94 1.30
N ASN A 69 23.49 -12.59 1.42
CA ASN A 69 23.69 -14.01 1.19
C ASN A 69 24.37 -14.69 2.39
N GLU A 70 24.82 -15.92 2.25
CA GLU A 70 25.50 -16.67 3.33
C GLU A 70 26.86 -16.08 3.74
N SER A 71 27.50 -15.32 2.86
CA SER A 71 28.87 -14.82 3.04
C SER A 71 28.96 -13.34 3.38
N GLY A 72 27.86 -12.58 3.25
CA GLY A 72 27.90 -11.17 3.60
C GLY A 72 26.64 -10.41 3.21
N GLU A 73 26.70 -9.11 3.48
CA GLU A 73 25.62 -8.20 3.16
C GLU A 73 26.15 -6.89 2.56
N VAL A 74 25.34 -6.27 1.72
CA VAL A 74 25.64 -4.96 1.13
C VAL A 74 24.40 -4.07 1.14
N LEU A 75 24.59 -2.81 1.45
CA LEU A 75 23.54 -1.79 1.49
C LEU A 75 23.66 -0.88 0.27
N LEU A 76 22.56 -0.72 -0.49
CA LEU A 76 22.42 0.25 -1.55
C LEU A 76 21.55 1.41 -1.05
N THR A 77 21.99 2.66 -1.24
CA THR A 77 21.33 3.88 -0.76
C THR A 77 21.22 4.99 -1.80
N GLU A 78 21.82 4.80 -2.97
CA GLU A 78 21.84 5.80 -4.02
C GLU A 78 21.12 5.32 -5.29
N ALA A 79 20.51 6.25 -6.01
CA ALA A 79 19.83 5.93 -7.27
C ALA A 79 20.78 5.28 -8.28
N TYR A 80 20.33 4.19 -8.89
CA TYR A 80 21.06 3.38 -9.87
C TYR A 80 22.30 2.67 -9.30
N GLN A 81 22.46 2.64 -7.99
CA GLN A 81 23.48 1.84 -7.34
C GLN A 81 23.16 0.37 -7.51
N ALA A 82 24.14 -0.41 -7.88
CA ALA A 82 24.00 -1.82 -8.21
C ALA A 82 25.09 -2.67 -7.57
N THR A 83 24.78 -3.93 -7.33
CA THR A 83 25.74 -4.97 -6.93
C THR A 83 25.47 -6.25 -7.70
N ILE A 84 26.51 -7.06 -7.84
CA ILE A 84 26.46 -8.36 -8.52
C ILE A 84 26.81 -9.46 -7.51
N ILE A 85 26.07 -10.56 -7.59
CA ILE A 85 26.26 -11.76 -6.78
C ILE A 85 26.26 -12.97 -7.70
N PHE A 86 27.22 -13.84 -7.56
CA PHE A 86 27.34 -15.05 -8.40
C PHE A 86 26.79 -16.30 -7.71
N ASP A 87 27.00 -16.41 -6.41
CA ASP A 87 26.63 -17.60 -5.64
C ASP A 87 26.30 -17.21 -4.17
N PRO A 88 25.73 -18.13 -3.37
CA PRO A 88 25.40 -17.88 -1.97
C PRO A 88 26.62 -17.67 -1.05
N TYR A 89 27.79 -18.12 -1.45
CA TYR A 89 28.99 -18.22 -0.63
C TYR A 89 30.07 -17.17 -0.95
N THR A 90 29.88 -16.41 -2.01
CA THR A 90 30.75 -15.28 -2.38
C THR A 90 30.14 -13.97 -1.94
N VAL A 91 30.92 -13.12 -1.29
CA VAL A 91 30.48 -11.79 -0.84
C VAL A 91 29.98 -10.98 -2.03
N PRO A 92 28.84 -10.29 -1.91
CA PRO A 92 28.35 -9.37 -2.98
C PRO A 92 29.44 -8.35 -3.37
N THR A 93 29.48 -7.99 -4.64
CA THR A 93 30.45 -7.00 -5.13
C THR A 93 30.24 -5.64 -4.48
N VAL A 94 31.32 -4.85 -4.40
CA VAL A 94 31.21 -3.44 -3.97
C VAL A 94 30.20 -2.70 -4.88
N PRO A 95 29.26 -1.95 -4.30
CA PRO A 95 28.27 -1.23 -5.07
C PRO A 95 28.87 -0.23 -6.03
N VAL A 96 28.34 -0.17 -7.26
CA VAL A 96 28.72 0.78 -8.30
C VAL A 96 27.47 1.53 -8.79
N ILE A 97 27.62 2.78 -9.18
CA ILE A 97 26.52 3.55 -9.79
C ILE A 97 26.54 3.33 -11.30
N LEU A 98 25.45 2.78 -11.81
CA LEU A 98 25.26 2.55 -13.25
C LEU A 98 24.66 3.77 -13.93
N GLN A 99 24.85 3.88 -15.25
CA GLN A 99 24.19 4.89 -16.04
C GLN A 99 22.68 4.62 -16.13
N LYS A 100 21.87 5.63 -15.84
CA LYS A 100 20.40 5.56 -15.91
C LYS A 100 19.90 4.95 -17.21
N THR A 101 20.50 5.34 -18.35
CA THR A 101 20.14 4.87 -19.69
C THR A 101 20.38 3.36 -19.87
N GLU A 102 21.43 2.82 -19.30
CA GLU A 102 21.75 1.39 -19.34
C GLU A 102 20.76 0.58 -18.51
N VAL A 103 20.49 1.02 -17.28
CA VAL A 103 19.54 0.38 -16.37
C VAL A 103 18.13 0.36 -16.99
N LEU A 104 17.68 1.52 -17.51
CA LEU A 104 16.35 1.60 -18.12
C LEU A 104 16.26 0.76 -19.39
N LYS A 105 17.32 0.66 -20.20
CA LYS A 105 17.35 -0.22 -21.38
C LYS A 105 17.29 -1.69 -20.99
N LYS A 106 18.07 -2.10 -19.98
CA LYS A 106 18.17 -3.50 -19.52
C LYS A 106 16.86 -3.99 -18.91
N PHE A 107 16.21 -3.17 -18.10
CA PHE A 107 15.02 -3.54 -17.32
C PHE A 107 13.73 -2.88 -17.82
N ALA A 108 13.69 -2.29 -19.02
CA ALA A 108 12.56 -1.53 -19.53
C ALA A 108 11.21 -2.24 -19.44
N LYS A 109 11.16 -3.48 -19.91
CA LYS A 109 9.92 -4.29 -19.91
C LYS A 109 9.42 -4.56 -18.49
N THR A 110 10.30 -4.96 -17.61
CA THR A 110 9.99 -5.32 -16.22
C THR A 110 9.51 -4.10 -15.44
N ILE A 111 10.23 -2.98 -15.56
CA ILE A 111 9.86 -1.70 -14.93
C ILE A 111 8.49 -1.21 -15.43
N ALA A 112 8.22 -1.30 -16.75
CA ALA A 112 6.94 -0.90 -17.32
C ALA A 112 5.78 -1.78 -16.81
N THR A 113 5.99 -3.09 -16.67
CA THR A 113 5.00 -4.01 -16.11
C THR A 113 4.70 -3.66 -14.65
N THR A 114 5.72 -3.47 -13.83
CA THR A 114 5.58 -3.11 -12.41
C THR A 114 4.77 -1.81 -12.24
N LYS A 115 5.11 -0.78 -13.00
CA LYS A 115 4.37 0.50 -12.97
C LYS A 115 2.90 0.36 -13.38
N LYS A 116 2.61 -0.49 -14.36
CA LYS A 116 1.23 -0.77 -14.77
C LYS A 116 0.45 -1.47 -13.66
N THR A 117 1.05 -2.48 -13.03
CA THR A 117 0.43 -3.21 -11.91
C THR A 117 0.17 -2.30 -10.71
N GLU A 118 1.12 -1.41 -10.36
CA GLU A 118 0.92 -0.44 -9.29
C GLU A 118 -0.25 0.52 -9.55
N LYS A 119 -0.37 1.02 -10.78
CA LYS A 119 -1.48 1.90 -11.14
C LYS A 119 -2.82 1.20 -11.02
N ILE A 120 -2.91 -0.06 -11.46
CA ILE A 120 -4.13 -0.86 -11.33
C ILE A 120 -4.45 -1.07 -9.84
N ALA A 121 -3.51 -1.53 -9.04
CA ALA A 121 -3.70 -1.76 -7.62
C ALA A 121 -4.04 -0.48 -6.82
N LYS A 122 -3.60 0.68 -7.28
CA LYS A 122 -3.99 1.97 -6.70
C LYS A 122 -5.45 2.30 -7.01
N VAL A 123 -5.87 2.16 -8.26
CA VAL A 123 -7.26 2.41 -8.69
C VAL A 123 -8.22 1.44 -7.98
N GLU A 124 -7.85 0.16 -7.85
CA GLU A 124 -8.66 -0.83 -7.14
C GLU A 124 -8.88 -0.43 -5.68
N ARG A 125 -7.84 -0.01 -4.96
CA ARG A 125 -7.98 0.47 -3.57
C ARG A 125 -8.83 1.72 -3.45
N GLU A 126 -8.64 2.69 -4.33
CA GLU A 126 -9.44 3.93 -4.33
C GLU A 126 -10.92 3.64 -4.61
N THR A 127 -11.22 2.63 -5.46
CA THR A 127 -12.59 2.18 -5.71
C THR A 127 -13.20 1.43 -4.53
N GLU A 128 -12.44 0.55 -3.87
CA GLU A 128 -12.89 -0.15 -2.67
C GLU A 128 -13.19 0.81 -1.51
N GLU A 129 -12.29 1.80 -1.28
CA GLU A 129 -12.52 2.83 -0.27
C GLU A 129 -13.74 3.69 -0.57
N ALA A 130 -13.97 4.04 -1.85
CA ALA A 130 -15.13 4.82 -2.25
C ALA A 130 -16.46 4.04 -2.12
N VAL A 131 -16.44 2.73 -2.37
CA VAL A 131 -17.61 1.85 -2.14
C VAL A 131 -17.93 1.78 -0.66
N LYS A 132 -16.92 1.54 0.18
CA LYS A 132 -17.10 1.47 1.64
C LYS A 132 -17.66 2.77 2.22
N GLN A 133 -17.16 3.93 1.79
CA GLN A 133 -17.68 5.22 2.22
C GLN A 133 -19.14 5.46 1.79
N LYS A 134 -19.57 4.90 0.65
CA LYS A 134 -20.96 4.97 0.23
C LYS A 134 -21.86 4.09 1.08
N GLU A 135 -21.43 2.87 1.39
CA GLU A 135 -22.17 1.96 2.26
C GLU A 135 -22.34 2.56 3.67
N GLU A 136 -21.27 3.12 4.26
CA GLU A 136 -21.33 3.81 5.55
C GLU A 136 -22.28 5.03 5.52
N ALA A 137 -22.30 5.80 4.42
CA ALA A 137 -23.20 6.95 4.28
C ALA A 137 -24.67 6.55 4.01
N GLU A 138 -24.94 5.37 3.45
CA GLU A 138 -26.29 4.82 3.31
C GLU A 138 -26.82 4.31 4.66
N GLU A 139 -26.02 3.62 5.45
CA GLU A 139 -26.34 3.19 6.81
C GLU A 139 -26.67 4.38 7.72
N GLU A 140 -25.85 5.44 7.67
CA GLU A 140 -26.08 6.67 8.47
C GLU A 140 -27.39 7.37 8.07
N LYS A 141 -27.78 7.31 6.80
CA LYS A 141 -29.06 7.86 6.33
C LYS A 141 -30.26 7.06 6.84
N GLU A 142 -30.16 5.74 6.81
CA GLU A 142 -31.23 4.86 7.34
C GLU A 142 -31.42 5.08 8.86
N GLU A 143 -30.33 5.20 9.63
CA GLU A 143 -30.40 5.52 11.06
C GLU A 143 -31.06 6.88 11.33
N LEU A 144 -30.70 7.91 10.54
CA LEU A 144 -31.30 9.25 10.66
C LEU A 144 -32.80 9.27 10.27
N GLU A 145 -33.22 8.43 9.33
CA GLU A 145 -34.61 8.30 8.92
C GLU A 145 -35.44 7.62 10.02
N GLU A 146 -34.91 6.55 10.65
CA GLU A 146 -35.54 5.91 11.80
C GLU A 146 -35.63 6.83 13.03
N GLU A 147 -34.61 7.63 13.29
CA GLU A 147 -34.64 8.60 14.39
C GLU A 147 -35.67 9.69 14.15
N LYS A 148 -35.82 10.12 12.91
CA LYS A 148 -36.82 11.12 12.52
C LYS A 148 -38.25 10.58 12.67
N GLU A 149 -38.53 9.33 12.28
CA GLU A 149 -39.85 8.71 12.46
C GLU A 149 -40.22 8.64 13.97
N LYS A 150 -39.25 8.24 14.82
CA LYS A 150 -39.48 8.20 16.27
C LYS A 150 -39.76 9.58 16.87
N LEU A 151 -39.08 10.61 16.40
CA LEU A 151 -39.34 11.98 16.85
C LEU A 151 -40.71 12.52 16.36
N GLU A 152 -41.16 12.12 15.20
CA GLU A 152 -42.50 12.46 14.70
C GLU A 152 -43.60 11.75 15.54
N GLU A 153 -43.42 10.45 15.89
CA GLU A 153 -44.34 9.74 16.79
C GLU A 153 -44.39 10.40 18.20
N GLU A 154 -43.25 10.75 18.79
CA GLU A 154 -43.18 11.41 20.08
C GLU A 154 -43.84 12.80 20.06
N ALA A 155 -43.71 13.52 18.93
CA ALA A 155 -44.36 14.82 18.76
C ALA A 155 -45.91 14.69 18.68
N GLU A 156 -46.44 13.66 18.00
CA GLU A 156 -47.88 13.38 17.94
C GLU A 156 -48.43 13.02 19.34
N GLU A 157 -47.74 12.16 20.10
CA GLU A 157 -48.13 11.83 21.48
C GLU A 157 -48.18 13.05 22.40
N LEU A 158 -47.22 13.95 22.28
CA LEU A 158 -47.16 15.18 23.07
C LEU A 158 -48.28 16.18 22.68
N GLU A 159 -48.70 16.17 21.43
CA GLU A 159 -49.80 17.00 20.97
C GLU A 159 -51.16 16.48 21.49
N GLU A 160 -51.37 15.15 21.53
CA GLU A 160 -52.56 14.52 22.14
C GLU A 160 -52.59 14.77 23.67
N GLU A 161 -51.48 14.63 24.38
CA GLU A 161 -51.42 14.93 25.82
C GLU A 161 -51.72 16.39 26.16
N LYS A 162 -51.29 17.29 25.27
CA LYS A 162 -51.58 18.71 25.40
C LYS A 162 -53.10 19.02 25.22
N GLU A 163 -53.75 18.40 24.20
CA GLU A 163 -55.15 18.57 24.01
C GLU A 163 -55.99 18.03 25.19
N GLU A 164 -55.63 16.87 25.75
CA GLU A 164 -56.25 16.31 26.96
C GLU A 164 -56.09 17.26 28.18
N LEU A 165 -54.93 17.88 28.32
CA LEU A 165 -54.67 18.82 29.42
C LEU A 165 -55.44 20.13 29.26
N GLU A 166 -55.61 20.61 28.05
CA GLU A 166 -56.45 21.82 27.75
C GLU A 166 -57.92 21.57 28.06
N GLU A 167 -58.44 20.37 27.69
CA GLU A 167 -59.81 19.94 28.00
C GLU A 167 -60.07 19.88 29.53
N LYS A 168 -59.12 19.29 30.27
CA LYS A 168 -59.20 19.25 31.76
C LYS A 168 -59.10 20.63 32.44
N VAL A 169 -58.38 21.54 31.85
CA VAL A 169 -58.33 22.91 32.36
C VAL A 169 -59.65 23.64 32.12
N GLU A 170 -60.29 23.47 30.97
CA GLU A 170 -61.58 24.04 30.66
C GLU A 170 -62.68 23.50 31.60
N GLU A 171 -62.71 22.22 31.86
CA GLU A 171 -63.62 21.61 32.84
C GLU A 171 -63.48 22.17 34.27
N LEU A 172 -62.24 22.52 34.70
CA LEU A 172 -61.96 23.05 36.04
C LEU A 172 -62.28 24.57 36.14
N GLU A 173 -62.37 25.29 35.04
CA GLU A 173 -62.76 26.69 35.03
C GLU A 173 -64.32 26.91 35.02
N GLU A 174 -65.07 25.85 34.63
CA GLU A 174 -66.54 25.85 34.64
C GLU A 174 -67.19 25.49 36.01
N GLU A 175 -66.42 24.94 36.98
CA GLU A 175 -66.87 24.62 38.34
C GLU A 175 -66.66 25.84 39.31
#